data_b03f830064ba5988274024fb392b02a5
#
_entry.id   b03f830064ba5988274024fb392b02a5
#
_cell.length_a   1.000
_cell.length_b   1.000
_cell.length_c   1.000
_cell.angle_alpha   90.00
_cell.angle_beta   90.00
_cell.angle_gamma   90.00
#
_symmetry.space_group_name_H-M   'P 1'
#
loop_
_entity.id
_entity.type
_entity.pdbx_description
1 polymer ?
#
loop_
_entity_poly.entity_id
_entity_poly.type
_entity_poly.pdbx_seq_one_letter_code
_entity_poly.pdbx_strand_id
1 'polypeptide(L)'
;KSSNAIQFMVECLSELKEELDKHNSSLKYFYGSPDIIIENLIKSYKPDKIYFNRDYTPYSNKRDKEIEKIANKHDIETIITEDAILLPVEFIKSDKDTPYTIFGFFNKRFLKNIKEVPRPRSLSKNLSKNFISNNAISKTKFINKPLSTKDFKKHVIYQENPDVLVKGGRSHGLQIIKPSNIKKFKDYAKTRNDPSIPTTLLSAYNKFGPISIREVFYSVYDNLSPQHMLLTQLVWRDFYYNLIHYHPHVFGNSFNPKYKNIDKHWEKDPNNTLLKRWETGQTGFPFVDAGMRQLNSVGWMHNRLR
;
A
#
# COMPACT_ATOMS: atom_id res chain seq x y z
N LYS A 1 -3.83 11.92 10.14
CA LYS A 1 -2.93 11.04 9.34
C LYS A 1 -1.54 11.10 9.96
N SER A 2 -0.80 9.98 10.00
CA SER A 2 0.56 9.93 10.54
C SER A 2 1.54 10.71 9.64
N SER A 3 2.30 11.64 10.24
CA SER A 3 3.36 12.38 9.52
C SER A 3 4.39 11.45 8.89
N ASN A 4 4.81 10.39 9.59
CA ASN A 4 5.75 9.40 9.07
C ASN A 4 5.22 8.68 7.81
N ALA A 5 3.92 8.35 7.76
CA ALA A 5 3.31 7.74 6.58
C ALA A 5 3.24 8.71 5.39
N ILE A 6 2.97 9.99 5.65
CA ILE A 6 2.97 11.03 4.63
C ILE A 6 4.39 11.26 4.12
N GLN A 7 5.38 11.35 5.01
CA GLN A 7 6.79 11.47 4.65
C GLN A 7 7.22 10.35 3.72
N PHE A 8 6.95 9.09 4.08
CA PHE A 8 7.27 7.93 3.25
C PHE A 8 6.65 8.05 1.84
N MET A 9 5.37 8.45 1.75
CA MET A 9 4.70 8.66 0.47
C MET A 9 5.37 9.76 -0.35
N VAL A 10 5.71 10.90 0.26
CA VAL A 10 6.37 12.02 -0.42
C VAL A 10 7.74 11.62 -0.93
N GLU A 11 8.53 10.89 -0.15
CA GLU A 11 9.83 10.36 -0.56
C GLU A 11 9.69 9.42 -1.76
N CYS A 12 8.70 8.50 -1.76
CA CYS A 12 8.41 7.63 -2.91
C CYS A 12 8.01 8.41 -4.17
N LEU A 13 7.17 9.44 -4.03
CA LEU A 13 6.75 10.28 -5.16
C LEU A 13 7.89 11.15 -5.68
N SER A 14 8.80 11.57 -4.82
CA SER A 14 10.00 12.34 -5.22
C SER A 14 10.93 11.49 -6.08
N GLU A 15 11.22 10.25 -5.66
CA GLU A 15 12.05 9.33 -6.46
C GLU A 15 11.37 8.98 -7.80
N LEU A 16 10.05 8.73 -7.80
CA LEU A 16 9.31 8.48 -9.04
C LEU A 16 9.38 9.68 -10.01
N LYS A 17 9.26 10.90 -9.46
CA LYS A 17 9.39 12.12 -10.27
C LYS A 17 10.79 12.21 -10.89
N GLU A 18 11.85 12.00 -10.10
CA GLU A 18 13.23 12.03 -10.58
C GLU A 18 13.47 10.99 -11.69
N GLU A 19 12.88 9.81 -11.55
CA GLU A 19 12.98 8.76 -12.57
C GLU A 19 12.27 9.15 -13.87
N LEU A 20 11.08 9.74 -13.80
CA LEU A 20 10.37 10.24 -14.97
C LEU A 20 11.09 11.40 -15.65
N ASP A 21 11.69 12.30 -14.87
CA ASP A 21 12.48 13.42 -15.38
C ASP A 21 13.69 12.93 -16.21
N LYS A 22 14.36 11.81 -15.83
CA LYS A 22 15.42 11.18 -16.62
C LYS A 22 14.94 10.69 -17.99
N HIS A 23 13.66 10.38 -18.11
CA HIS A 23 13.01 9.95 -19.35
C HIS A 23 12.33 11.10 -20.11
N ASN A 24 12.65 12.35 -19.80
CA ASN A 24 12.05 13.56 -20.39
C ASN A 24 10.51 13.58 -20.26
N SER A 25 9.98 13.03 -19.16
CA SER A 25 8.59 13.06 -18.79
C SER A 25 8.42 13.66 -17.40
N SER A 26 7.21 13.73 -16.85
CA SER A 26 7.01 14.29 -15.51
C SER A 26 5.79 13.73 -14.80
N LEU A 27 5.91 13.61 -13.48
CA LEU A 27 4.80 13.36 -12.58
C LEU A 27 4.01 14.67 -12.35
N LYS A 28 2.71 14.63 -12.55
CA LYS A 28 1.82 15.77 -12.31
C LYS A 28 0.99 15.55 -11.06
N TYR A 29 0.88 16.59 -10.23
CA TYR A 29 0.08 16.58 -9.02
C TYR A 29 -1.17 17.44 -9.21
N PHE A 30 -2.30 16.93 -8.74
CA PHE A 30 -3.57 17.65 -8.75
C PHE A 30 -4.18 17.59 -7.36
N TYR A 31 -4.92 18.63 -6.98
CA TYR A 31 -5.65 18.69 -5.73
C TYR A 31 -7.14 18.89 -6.02
N GLY A 32 -7.96 18.04 -5.44
CA GLY A 32 -9.42 18.08 -5.61
C GLY A 32 -10.05 16.69 -5.69
N SER A 33 -11.29 16.64 -6.12
CA SER A 33 -12.03 15.39 -6.30
C SER A 33 -11.49 14.62 -7.52
N PRO A 34 -11.12 13.33 -7.38
CA PRO A 34 -10.51 12.55 -8.46
C PRO A 34 -11.39 12.46 -9.72
N ASP A 35 -12.69 12.33 -9.56
CA ASP A 35 -13.67 12.28 -10.67
C ASP A 35 -13.63 13.55 -11.52
N ILE A 36 -13.70 14.73 -10.89
CA ILE A 36 -13.61 16.02 -11.56
C ILE A 36 -12.26 16.20 -12.26
N ILE A 37 -11.17 15.82 -11.56
CA ILE A 37 -9.82 15.94 -12.12
C ILE A 37 -9.65 15.04 -13.35
N ILE A 38 -10.07 13.78 -13.28
CA ILE A 38 -9.96 12.83 -14.38
C ILE A 38 -10.81 13.29 -15.57
N GLU A 39 -12.06 13.76 -15.37
CA GLU A 39 -12.88 14.29 -16.46
C GLU A 39 -12.20 15.48 -17.16
N ASN A 40 -11.59 16.39 -16.39
CA ASN A 40 -10.86 17.53 -16.94
C ASN A 40 -9.57 17.11 -17.66
N LEU A 41 -8.88 16.07 -17.19
CA LEU A 41 -7.72 15.49 -17.87
C LEU A 41 -8.13 14.83 -19.20
N ILE A 42 -9.21 14.09 -19.23
CA ILE A 42 -9.76 13.50 -20.46
C ILE A 42 -10.05 14.60 -21.49
N LYS A 43 -10.74 15.67 -21.09
CA LYS A 43 -11.04 16.81 -21.97
C LYS A 43 -9.79 17.54 -22.47
N SER A 44 -8.75 17.60 -21.63
CA SER A 44 -7.49 18.31 -21.96
C SER A 44 -6.55 17.50 -22.83
N TYR A 45 -6.43 16.19 -22.57
CA TYR A 45 -5.47 15.30 -23.23
C TYR A 45 -6.06 14.43 -24.32
N LYS A 46 -7.36 14.09 -24.22
CA LYS A 46 -8.04 13.11 -25.07
C LYS A 46 -7.23 11.78 -25.13
N PRO A 47 -6.96 11.14 -23.99
CA PRO A 47 -6.20 9.90 -23.97
C PRO A 47 -7.02 8.78 -24.60
N ASP A 48 -6.38 7.78 -25.18
CA ASP A 48 -7.06 6.57 -25.66
C ASP A 48 -7.43 5.64 -24.50
N LYS A 49 -6.61 5.63 -23.43
CA LYS A 49 -6.76 4.70 -22.31
C LYS A 49 -6.34 5.31 -20.97
N ILE A 50 -6.97 4.83 -19.91
CA ILE A 50 -6.61 5.15 -18.53
C ILE A 50 -6.20 3.85 -17.81
N TYR A 51 -5.04 3.87 -17.15
CA TYR A 51 -4.50 2.73 -16.41
C TYR A 51 -4.43 3.07 -14.93
N PHE A 52 -4.92 2.17 -14.08
CA PHE A 52 -4.69 2.23 -12.64
C PHE A 52 -4.77 0.83 -12.01
N ASN A 53 -4.21 0.70 -10.81
CA ASN A 53 -4.32 -0.52 -10.04
C ASN A 53 -5.62 -0.55 -9.24
N ARG A 54 -6.26 -1.73 -9.19
CA ARG A 54 -7.40 -2.00 -8.30
C ARG A 54 -6.99 -1.80 -6.84
N ASP A 55 -7.86 -1.20 -6.06
CA ASP A 55 -7.84 -1.21 -4.60
C ASP A 55 -9.20 -1.74 -4.08
N TYR A 56 -9.21 -2.27 -2.88
CA TYR A 56 -10.33 -3.02 -2.34
C TYR A 56 -11.10 -2.27 -1.23
N THR A 57 -10.68 -1.05 -0.89
CA THR A 57 -11.37 -0.24 0.11
C THR A 57 -12.72 0.28 -0.42
N PRO A 58 -13.75 0.47 0.42
CA PRO A 58 -15.03 1.02 -0.02
C PRO A 58 -14.89 2.36 -0.74
N TYR A 59 -14.00 3.23 -0.25
CA TYR A 59 -13.69 4.51 -0.91
C TYR A 59 -13.12 4.29 -2.32
N SER A 60 -12.12 3.43 -2.45
CA SER A 60 -11.47 3.17 -3.73
C SER A 60 -12.43 2.53 -4.73
N ASN A 61 -13.23 1.57 -4.29
CA ASN A 61 -14.25 0.93 -5.13
C ASN A 61 -15.27 1.96 -5.69
N LYS A 62 -15.69 2.93 -4.85
CA LYS A 62 -16.58 4.01 -5.29
C LYS A 62 -15.87 4.94 -6.28
N ARG A 63 -14.67 5.39 -5.96
CA ARG A 63 -13.85 6.27 -6.81
C ARG A 63 -13.60 5.63 -8.18
N ASP A 64 -13.16 4.36 -8.19
CA ASP A 64 -12.78 3.67 -9.41
C ASP A 64 -13.99 3.46 -10.34
N LYS A 65 -15.15 3.11 -9.80
CA LYS A 65 -16.43 3.04 -10.57
C LYS A 65 -16.82 4.39 -11.18
N GLU A 66 -16.63 5.50 -10.48
CA GLU A 66 -16.92 6.83 -11.04
C GLU A 66 -15.92 7.19 -12.15
N ILE A 67 -14.64 6.81 -12.00
CA ILE A 67 -13.63 7.00 -13.06
C ILE A 67 -13.99 6.19 -14.31
N GLU A 68 -14.37 4.91 -14.15
CA GLU A 68 -14.80 4.06 -15.27
C GLU A 68 -16.03 4.64 -15.98
N LYS A 69 -17.02 5.12 -15.22
CA LYS A 69 -18.22 5.75 -15.75
C LYS A 69 -17.90 7.02 -16.56
N ILE A 70 -16.98 7.86 -16.05
CA ILE A 70 -16.54 9.07 -16.76
C ILE A 70 -15.76 8.69 -18.02
N ALA A 71 -14.84 7.73 -17.94
CA ALA A 71 -14.08 7.26 -19.10
C ALA A 71 -15.00 6.75 -20.21
N ASN A 72 -15.97 5.88 -19.87
CA ASN A 72 -16.96 5.36 -20.80
C ASN A 72 -17.82 6.46 -21.47
N LYS A 73 -18.18 7.51 -20.72
CA LYS A 73 -18.91 8.68 -21.27
C LYS A 73 -18.13 9.40 -22.37
N HIS A 74 -16.81 9.29 -22.38
CA HIS A 74 -15.90 9.92 -23.32
C HIS A 74 -15.25 8.93 -24.29
N ASP A 75 -15.75 7.69 -24.37
CA ASP A 75 -15.22 6.60 -25.21
C ASP A 75 -13.75 6.26 -24.92
N ILE A 76 -13.33 6.40 -23.65
CA ILE A 76 -11.98 6.10 -23.18
C ILE A 76 -11.96 4.71 -22.53
N GLU A 77 -11.08 3.85 -23.00
CA GLU A 77 -10.87 2.53 -22.41
C GLU A 77 -10.20 2.63 -21.03
N THR A 78 -10.76 1.95 -20.04
CA THR A 78 -10.15 1.83 -18.71
C THR A 78 -9.54 0.45 -18.54
N ILE A 79 -8.24 0.40 -18.20
CA ILE A 79 -7.51 -0.85 -17.94
C ILE A 79 -7.12 -0.88 -16.46
N ILE A 80 -7.81 -1.76 -15.72
CA ILE A 80 -7.56 -1.96 -14.30
C ILE A 80 -6.64 -3.17 -14.14
N THR A 81 -5.51 -2.95 -13.49
CA THR A 81 -4.51 -4.00 -13.22
C THR A 81 -4.53 -4.39 -11.75
N GLU A 82 -3.98 -5.57 -11.44
CA GLU A 82 -3.90 -6.09 -10.08
C GLU A 82 -2.44 -6.10 -9.60
N ASP A 83 -2.14 -5.31 -8.58
CA ASP A 83 -0.85 -5.35 -7.88
C ASP A 83 -0.99 -5.04 -6.38
N ALA A 84 -2.23 -4.89 -5.90
CA ALA A 84 -2.50 -4.73 -4.47
C ALA A 84 -2.31 -6.06 -3.73
N ILE A 85 -2.60 -7.19 -4.38
CA ILE A 85 -2.53 -8.55 -3.83
C ILE A 85 -1.84 -9.50 -4.82
N LEU A 86 -1.44 -10.67 -4.35
CA LEU A 86 -0.74 -11.68 -5.13
C LEU A 86 -1.65 -12.34 -6.17
N LEU A 87 -2.85 -12.74 -5.74
CA LEU A 87 -3.88 -13.32 -6.59
C LEU A 87 -5.20 -12.56 -6.42
N PRO A 88 -5.96 -12.32 -7.49
CA PRO A 88 -7.28 -11.69 -7.41
C PRO A 88 -8.19 -12.40 -6.40
N VAL A 89 -9.04 -11.65 -5.71
CA VAL A 89 -9.92 -12.18 -4.65
C VAL A 89 -10.85 -13.29 -5.16
N GLU A 90 -11.19 -13.27 -6.43
CA GLU A 90 -12.05 -14.25 -7.10
C GLU A 90 -11.39 -15.65 -7.20
N PHE A 91 -10.02 -15.71 -7.18
CA PHE A 91 -9.26 -16.98 -7.25
C PHE A 91 -9.30 -17.78 -5.96
N ILE A 92 -9.48 -17.11 -4.82
CA ILE A 92 -9.35 -17.76 -3.51
C ILE A 92 -10.72 -17.88 -2.84
N LYS A 93 -11.54 -18.77 -3.38
CA LYS A 93 -12.85 -19.11 -2.84
C LYS A 93 -12.95 -20.60 -2.52
N SER A 94 -13.94 -20.95 -1.70
CA SER A 94 -14.29 -22.34 -1.41
C SER A 94 -14.90 -23.03 -2.65
N ASP A 95 -15.03 -24.32 -2.62
CA ASP A 95 -15.67 -25.10 -3.70
C ASP A 95 -17.18 -24.77 -3.84
N LYS A 96 -17.76 -24.07 -2.85
CA LYS A 96 -19.14 -23.53 -2.86
C LYS A 96 -19.20 -22.05 -3.32
N ASP A 97 -18.15 -21.55 -3.93
CA ASP A 97 -17.98 -20.15 -4.38
C ASP A 97 -18.14 -19.10 -3.26
N THR A 98 -17.89 -19.47 -2.01
CA THR A 98 -17.95 -18.57 -0.86
C THR A 98 -16.55 -18.12 -0.42
N PRO A 99 -16.40 -16.87 0.10
CA PRO A 99 -15.12 -16.41 0.63
C PRO A 99 -14.75 -17.15 1.92
N TYR A 100 -13.44 -17.27 2.14
CA TYR A 100 -12.94 -17.80 3.40
C TYR A 100 -12.88 -16.69 4.47
N THR A 101 -13.38 -17.01 5.67
CA THR A 101 -13.30 -16.15 6.87
C THR A 101 -12.27 -16.66 7.88
N ILE A 102 -11.66 -17.82 7.62
CA ILE A 102 -10.64 -18.46 8.46
C ILE A 102 -9.35 -18.59 7.64
N PHE A 103 -8.26 -18.01 8.15
CA PHE A 103 -6.97 -17.97 7.46
C PHE A 103 -6.44 -19.36 7.06
N GLY A 104 -6.56 -20.37 7.92
CA GLY A 104 -6.04 -21.70 7.62
C GLY A 104 -6.58 -22.30 6.32
N PHE A 105 -7.89 -22.15 6.07
CA PHE A 105 -8.52 -22.61 4.82
C PHE A 105 -8.13 -21.73 3.64
N PHE A 106 -8.08 -20.42 3.81
CA PHE A 106 -7.59 -19.49 2.80
C PHE A 106 -6.16 -19.84 2.37
N ASN A 107 -5.24 -19.99 3.34
CA ASN A 107 -3.85 -20.33 3.07
C ASN A 107 -3.69 -21.68 2.35
N LYS A 108 -4.46 -22.69 2.77
CA LYS A 108 -4.46 -24.00 2.08
C LYS A 108 -4.90 -23.87 0.63
N ARG A 109 -5.91 -23.06 0.34
CA ARG A 109 -6.37 -22.79 -1.04
C ARG A 109 -5.35 -21.98 -1.81
N PHE A 110 -4.76 -20.96 -1.20
CA PHE A 110 -3.68 -20.15 -1.81
C PHE A 110 -2.50 -21.03 -2.22
N LEU A 111 -2.02 -21.90 -1.34
CA LEU A 111 -0.87 -22.79 -1.63
C LEU A 111 -1.14 -23.75 -2.79
N LYS A 112 -2.38 -24.16 -3.03
CA LYS A 112 -2.74 -24.94 -4.23
C LYS A 112 -2.60 -24.11 -5.52
N ASN A 113 -2.79 -22.81 -5.43
CA ASN A 113 -2.73 -21.88 -6.57
C ASN A 113 -1.45 -21.03 -6.58
N ILE A 114 -0.44 -21.35 -5.77
CA ILE A 114 0.76 -20.52 -5.60
C ILE A 114 1.52 -20.28 -6.91
N LYS A 115 1.43 -21.23 -7.85
CA LYS A 115 2.06 -21.15 -9.17
C LYS A 115 1.36 -20.16 -10.11
N GLU A 116 0.12 -19.79 -9.81
CA GLU A 116 -0.67 -18.82 -10.58
C GLU A 116 -0.30 -17.37 -10.23
N VAL A 117 0.53 -17.15 -9.21
CA VAL A 117 1.03 -15.79 -8.90
C VAL A 117 1.85 -15.29 -10.09
N PRO A 118 1.44 -14.20 -10.77
CA PRO A 118 2.14 -13.74 -11.96
C PRO A 118 3.56 -13.26 -11.63
N ARG A 119 4.54 -13.62 -12.45
CA ARG A 119 5.89 -13.06 -12.31
C ARG A 119 5.90 -11.57 -12.67
N PRO A 120 6.65 -10.74 -11.91
CA PRO A 120 6.85 -9.33 -12.26
C PRO A 120 7.47 -9.24 -13.65
N ARG A 121 6.96 -8.33 -14.46
CA ARG A 121 7.57 -8.05 -15.76
C ARG A 121 8.72 -7.08 -15.58
N SER A 122 9.84 -7.31 -16.26
CA SER A 122 10.89 -6.30 -16.35
C SER A 122 10.38 -5.11 -17.16
N LEU A 123 10.75 -3.90 -16.75
CA LEU A 123 10.49 -2.71 -17.54
C LEU A 123 11.19 -2.84 -18.91
N SER A 124 10.45 -2.52 -19.98
CA SER A 124 11.02 -2.48 -21.33
C SER A 124 12.15 -1.46 -21.41
N LYS A 125 13.26 -1.80 -22.07
CA LYS A 125 14.34 -0.85 -22.38
C LYS A 125 13.84 0.35 -23.21
N ASN A 126 12.70 0.21 -23.87
CA ASN A 126 12.08 1.24 -24.69
C ASN A 126 10.94 2.00 -23.96
N LEU A 127 10.82 1.87 -22.63
CA LEU A 127 9.74 2.50 -21.87
C LEU A 127 9.66 4.01 -22.11
N SER A 128 10.81 4.67 -22.20
CA SER A 128 10.90 6.12 -22.45
C SER A 128 10.27 6.57 -23.77
N LYS A 129 10.21 5.69 -24.79
CA LYS A 129 9.57 6.02 -26.08
C LYS A 129 8.05 6.19 -25.97
N ASN A 130 7.45 5.64 -24.92
CA ASN A 130 6.01 5.66 -24.68
C ASN A 130 5.58 6.82 -23.77
N PHE A 131 6.52 7.59 -23.23
CA PHE A 131 6.20 8.73 -22.37
C PHE A 131 5.92 9.99 -23.20
N ILE A 132 4.94 10.76 -22.73
CA ILE A 132 4.70 12.10 -23.27
C ILE A 132 5.85 13.00 -22.82
N SER A 133 6.50 13.68 -23.77
CA SER A 133 7.61 14.58 -23.47
C SER A 133 7.15 15.80 -22.65
N ASN A 134 8.06 16.34 -21.85
CA ASN A 134 7.80 17.55 -21.07
C ASN A 134 7.38 18.74 -21.97
N ASN A 135 7.90 18.85 -23.18
CA ASN A 135 7.49 19.89 -24.15
C ASN A 135 6.04 19.72 -24.60
N ALA A 136 5.58 18.49 -24.85
CA ALA A 136 4.20 18.24 -25.21
C ALA A 136 3.26 18.53 -24.02
N ILE A 137 3.67 18.13 -22.81
CA ILE A 137 2.94 18.39 -21.56
C ILE A 137 2.82 19.89 -21.31
N SER A 138 3.89 20.67 -21.52
CA SER A 138 3.87 22.13 -21.28
C SER A 138 2.95 22.90 -22.22
N LYS A 139 2.67 22.36 -23.41
CA LYS A 139 1.76 22.92 -24.39
C LYS A 139 0.29 22.58 -24.11
N THR A 140 0.02 21.63 -23.23
CA THR A 140 -1.35 21.20 -22.90
C THR A 140 -2.06 22.26 -22.05
N LYS A 141 -3.20 22.75 -22.54
CA LYS A 141 -4.06 23.66 -21.77
C LYS A 141 -4.91 22.83 -20.80
N PHE A 142 -4.46 22.73 -19.57
CA PHE A 142 -5.22 22.07 -18.52
C PHE A 142 -6.39 22.93 -18.05
N ILE A 143 -7.57 22.35 -17.94
CA ILE A 143 -8.73 22.99 -17.29
C ILE A 143 -8.40 23.21 -15.81
N ASN A 144 -7.87 22.16 -15.11
CA ASN A 144 -7.30 22.30 -13.78
C ASN A 144 -5.79 22.29 -13.92
N LYS A 145 -5.14 23.37 -13.50
CA LYS A 145 -3.67 23.44 -13.54
C LYS A 145 -3.06 22.46 -12.56
N PRO A 146 -2.05 21.66 -12.98
CA PRO A 146 -1.31 20.83 -12.06
C PRO A 146 -0.56 21.70 -11.04
N LEU A 147 -0.46 21.18 -9.82
CA LEU A 147 0.33 21.84 -8.77
C LEU A 147 1.81 21.85 -9.13
N SER A 148 2.49 22.95 -8.84
CA SER A 148 3.95 22.95 -8.78
C SER A 148 4.42 22.07 -7.63
N THR A 149 5.67 21.63 -7.64
CA THR A 149 6.27 20.88 -6.51
C THR A 149 6.19 21.68 -5.19
N LYS A 150 6.32 23.02 -5.27
CA LYS A 150 6.18 23.91 -4.11
C LYS A 150 4.76 23.92 -3.57
N ASP A 151 3.75 23.99 -4.44
CA ASP A 151 2.35 24.01 -4.04
C ASP A 151 1.89 22.64 -3.57
N PHE A 152 2.36 21.55 -4.18
CA PHE A 152 2.14 20.19 -3.67
C PHE A 152 2.61 20.07 -2.21
N LYS A 153 3.81 20.55 -1.88
CA LYS A 153 4.33 20.54 -0.49
C LYS A 153 3.48 21.36 0.48
N LYS A 154 2.79 22.41 0.03
CA LYS A 154 1.85 23.18 0.88
C LYS A 154 0.57 22.41 1.21
N HIS A 155 0.10 21.56 0.29
CA HIS A 155 -1.09 20.73 0.51
C HIS A 155 -0.81 19.45 1.30
N VAL A 156 0.43 18.97 1.25
CA VAL A 156 0.85 17.75 1.96
C VAL A 156 1.62 18.15 3.22
N ILE A 157 0.85 18.57 4.24
CA ILE A 157 1.42 19.03 5.53
C ILE A 157 1.81 17.81 6.36
N TYR A 158 3.09 17.72 6.75
CA TYR A 158 3.61 16.76 7.71
C TYR A 158 4.83 17.35 8.43
N GLN A 159 5.07 16.86 9.62
CA GLN A 159 6.31 17.11 10.33
C GLN A 159 7.34 16.07 9.89
N GLU A 160 8.46 16.53 9.35
CA GLU A 160 9.57 15.64 8.98
C GLU A 160 10.17 15.00 10.23
N ASN A 161 10.35 13.69 10.18
CA ASN A 161 11.02 12.91 11.20
C ASN A 161 12.36 12.43 10.64
N PRO A 162 13.51 12.99 11.08
CA PRO A 162 14.82 12.58 10.59
C PRO A 162 15.19 11.14 11.02
N ASP A 163 14.58 10.64 12.09
CA ASP A 163 14.90 9.35 12.71
C ASP A 163 14.03 8.20 12.18
N VAL A 164 13.25 8.41 11.09
CA VAL A 164 12.41 7.34 10.55
C VAL A 164 13.24 6.09 10.23
N LEU A 165 12.77 4.96 10.71
CA LEU A 165 13.44 3.68 10.47
C LEU A 165 13.27 3.21 9.01
N VAL A 166 12.15 3.56 8.37
CA VAL A 166 11.80 3.13 7.01
C VAL A 166 11.70 4.34 6.10
N LYS A 167 12.70 4.53 5.25
CA LYS A 167 12.73 5.60 4.25
C LYS A 167 11.92 5.21 3.02
N GLY A 168 11.21 6.17 2.43
CA GLY A 168 10.49 5.98 1.18
C GLY A 168 11.44 5.82 -0.01
N GLY A 169 10.86 5.39 -1.13
CA GLY A 169 11.59 5.19 -2.40
C GLY A 169 11.65 3.74 -2.85
N ARG A 170 11.56 3.53 -4.16
CA ARG A 170 11.67 2.22 -4.79
C ARG A 170 13.05 1.61 -4.61
N SER A 171 14.10 2.43 -4.72
CA SER A 171 15.49 2.01 -4.58
C SER A 171 15.77 1.35 -3.23
N HIS A 172 15.25 1.92 -2.14
CA HIS A 172 15.37 1.34 -0.80
C HIS A 172 14.63 -0.01 -0.71
N GLY A 173 13.40 -0.07 -1.23
CA GLY A 173 12.63 -1.32 -1.27
C GLY A 173 13.34 -2.43 -2.05
N LEU A 174 13.86 -2.13 -3.24
CA LEU A 174 14.63 -3.05 -4.06
C LEU A 174 15.89 -3.53 -3.35
N GLN A 175 16.56 -2.65 -2.58
CA GLN A 175 17.73 -3.04 -1.80
C GLN A 175 17.40 -4.11 -0.75
N ILE A 176 16.25 -4.00 -0.09
CA ILE A 176 15.81 -5.00 0.92
C ILE A 176 15.59 -6.36 0.28
N ILE A 177 14.95 -6.40 -0.89
CA ILE A 177 14.58 -7.65 -1.57
C ILE A 177 15.69 -8.24 -2.45
N LYS A 178 16.88 -7.63 -2.52
CA LYS A 178 18.03 -8.24 -3.20
C LYS A 178 18.34 -9.63 -2.62
N PRO A 179 18.77 -10.59 -3.45
CA PRO A 179 19.08 -11.95 -3.00
C PRO A 179 20.01 -12.04 -1.80
N SER A 180 21.04 -11.20 -1.75
CA SER A 180 21.99 -11.16 -0.62
C SER A 180 21.38 -10.69 0.69
N ASN A 181 20.37 -9.82 0.63
CA ASN A 181 19.71 -9.25 1.80
C ASN A 181 18.53 -10.11 2.26
N ILE A 182 17.70 -10.61 1.34
CA ILE A 182 16.55 -11.43 1.70
C ILE A 182 16.99 -12.76 2.35
N LYS A 183 18.12 -13.33 1.96
CA LYS A 183 18.70 -14.55 2.54
C LYS A 183 19.08 -14.39 4.02
N LYS A 184 19.27 -13.16 4.51
CA LYS A 184 19.51 -12.91 5.95
C LYS A 184 18.30 -13.29 6.82
N PHE A 185 17.11 -13.37 6.23
CA PHE A 185 15.87 -13.74 6.92
C PHE A 185 15.52 -15.24 6.84
N LYS A 186 16.49 -16.11 6.50
CA LYS A 186 16.27 -17.57 6.40
C LYS A 186 15.65 -18.17 7.66
N ASP A 187 16.01 -17.66 8.84
CA ASP A 187 15.52 -18.11 10.14
C ASP A 187 14.32 -17.30 10.65
N TYR A 188 13.64 -16.53 9.81
CA TYR A 188 12.54 -15.65 10.21
C TYR A 188 11.45 -16.36 11.02
N ALA A 189 11.17 -17.64 10.75
CA ALA A 189 10.18 -18.41 11.50
C ALA A 189 10.52 -18.51 13.01
N LYS A 190 11.82 -18.55 13.35
CA LYS A 190 12.32 -18.61 14.72
C LYS A 190 12.41 -17.22 15.36
N THR A 191 12.82 -16.23 14.58
CA THR A 191 13.16 -14.88 15.09
C THR A 191 12.00 -13.92 15.14
N ARG A 192 10.94 -14.14 14.35
CA ARG A 192 9.82 -13.20 14.17
C ARG A 192 9.05 -12.82 15.45
N ASN A 193 9.23 -13.55 16.52
CA ASN A 193 8.54 -13.28 17.78
C ASN A 193 9.39 -12.47 18.76
N ASP A 194 10.65 -12.27 18.46
CA ASP A 194 11.58 -11.49 19.26
C ASP A 194 11.65 -10.03 18.74
N PRO A 195 11.12 -9.05 19.49
CA PRO A 195 11.12 -7.65 19.06
C PRO A 195 12.52 -7.01 18.99
N SER A 196 13.55 -7.62 19.61
CA SER A 196 14.92 -7.13 19.56
C SER A 196 15.63 -7.48 18.23
N ILE A 197 15.07 -8.44 17.49
CA ILE A 197 15.66 -8.89 16.22
C ILE A 197 15.03 -8.11 15.04
N PRO A 198 15.84 -7.47 14.20
CA PRO A 198 15.34 -6.75 13.04
C PRO A 198 14.54 -7.64 12.07
N THR A 199 13.42 -7.13 11.58
CA THR A 199 12.61 -7.77 10.54
C THR A 199 12.87 -7.11 9.17
N THR A 200 12.15 -7.56 8.13
CA THR A 200 12.35 -7.07 6.75
C THR A 200 12.01 -5.61 6.53
N LEU A 201 11.24 -4.97 7.42
CA LEU A 201 10.74 -3.59 7.28
C LEU A 201 9.93 -3.33 5.99
N LEU A 202 9.44 -4.37 5.31
CA LEU A 202 8.76 -4.27 4.02
C LEU A 202 7.31 -3.78 4.11
N SER A 203 6.75 -3.61 5.31
CA SER A 203 5.33 -3.29 5.48
C SER A 203 4.90 -1.97 4.82
N ALA A 204 5.72 -0.91 4.93
CA ALA A 204 5.44 0.36 4.27
C ALA A 204 5.52 0.24 2.73
N TYR A 205 6.52 -0.46 2.22
CA TYR A 205 6.65 -0.72 0.78
C TYR A 205 5.48 -1.52 0.24
N ASN A 206 5.04 -2.56 0.95
CA ASN A 206 3.86 -3.35 0.58
C ASN A 206 2.56 -2.54 0.69
N LYS A 207 2.51 -1.51 1.56
CA LYS A 207 1.32 -0.65 1.73
C LYS A 207 1.21 0.41 0.63
N PHE A 208 2.32 1.09 0.31
CA PHE A 208 2.35 2.20 -0.65
C PHE A 208 2.69 1.76 -2.08
N GLY A 209 3.25 0.57 -2.27
CA GLY A 209 3.50 -0.04 -3.57
C GLY A 209 4.66 0.55 -4.38
N PRO A 210 5.72 1.17 -3.82
CA PRO A 210 6.88 1.56 -4.61
C PRO A 210 7.64 0.37 -5.19
N ILE A 211 7.47 -0.82 -4.60
CA ILE A 211 7.84 -2.12 -5.18
C ILE A 211 6.58 -2.99 -5.26
N SER A 212 6.47 -3.81 -6.31
CA SER A 212 5.35 -4.73 -6.48
C SER A 212 5.34 -5.80 -5.38
N ILE A 213 4.16 -6.12 -4.88
CA ILE A 213 3.99 -7.25 -3.95
C ILE A 213 4.51 -8.57 -4.55
N ARG A 214 4.48 -8.70 -5.88
CA ARG A 214 4.99 -9.86 -6.61
C ARG A 214 6.53 -9.86 -6.67
N GLU A 215 7.18 -8.70 -6.75
CA GLU A 215 8.64 -8.60 -6.61
C GLU A 215 9.09 -9.10 -5.23
N VAL A 216 8.37 -8.71 -4.18
CA VAL A 216 8.63 -9.19 -2.82
C VAL A 216 8.40 -10.70 -2.72
N PHE A 217 7.28 -11.19 -3.27
CA PHE A 217 6.95 -12.61 -3.27
C PHE A 217 8.04 -13.44 -3.95
N TYR A 218 8.44 -13.09 -5.18
CA TYR A 218 9.43 -13.86 -5.91
C TYR A 218 10.84 -13.73 -5.35
N SER A 219 11.17 -12.59 -4.73
CA SER A 219 12.42 -12.48 -3.99
C SER A 219 12.53 -13.53 -2.87
N VAL A 220 11.45 -13.76 -2.12
CA VAL A 220 11.41 -14.78 -1.06
C VAL A 220 11.30 -16.20 -1.67
N TYR A 221 10.41 -16.39 -2.62
CA TYR A 221 10.12 -17.69 -3.24
C TYR A 221 11.37 -18.31 -3.90
N ASP A 222 12.08 -17.51 -4.69
CA ASP A 222 13.24 -17.98 -5.47
C ASP A 222 14.53 -18.07 -4.63
N ASN A 223 14.66 -17.31 -3.52
CA ASN A 223 15.91 -17.24 -2.75
C ASN A 223 15.88 -17.94 -1.38
N LEU A 224 14.69 -18.22 -0.85
CA LEU A 224 14.55 -18.93 0.43
C LEU A 224 13.83 -20.25 0.24
N SER A 225 12.52 -20.27 0.12
CA SER A 225 11.75 -21.45 -0.29
C SER A 225 10.29 -21.07 -0.58
N PRO A 226 9.56 -21.91 -1.37
CA PRO A 226 8.12 -21.75 -1.57
C PRO A 226 7.27 -21.86 -0.29
N GLN A 227 7.80 -22.48 0.77
CA GLN A 227 7.13 -22.66 2.06
C GLN A 227 7.62 -21.68 3.13
N HIS A 228 8.48 -20.74 2.77
CA HIS A 228 9.08 -19.84 3.75
C HIS A 228 8.02 -18.97 4.47
N MET A 229 8.20 -18.78 5.77
CA MET A 229 7.23 -18.09 6.64
C MET A 229 6.97 -16.62 6.20
N LEU A 230 7.91 -15.96 5.54
CA LEU A 230 7.68 -14.63 4.97
C LEU A 230 6.59 -14.63 3.90
N LEU A 231 6.49 -15.68 3.07
CA LEU A 231 5.39 -15.82 2.11
C LEU A 231 4.05 -15.93 2.82
N THR A 232 3.99 -16.68 3.92
CA THR A 232 2.78 -16.76 4.74
C THR A 232 2.34 -15.37 5.25
N GLN A 233 3.27 -14.44 5.53
CA GLN A 233 2.90 -13.07 5.92
C GLN A 233 2.27 -12.29 4.76
N LEU A 234 2.72 -12.51 3.53
CA LEU A 234 2.10 -11.92 2.34
C LEU A 234 0.70 -12.50 2.10
N VAL A 235 0.53 -13.81 2.32
CA VAL A 235 -0.79 -14.47 2.22
C VAL A 235 -1.75 -13.97 3.31
N TRP A 236 -1.27 -13.69 4.52
CA TRP A 236 -2.08 -13.03 5.56
C TRP A 236 -2.58 -11.66 5.10
N ARG A 237 -1.74 -10.89 4.42
CA ARG A 237 -2.13 -9.59 3.86
C ARG A 237 -3.24 -9.77 2.82
N ASP A 238 -3.10 -10.70 1.89
CA ASP A 238 -4.11 -11.00 0.87
C ASP A 238 -5.42 -11.49 1.51
N PHE A 239 -5.35 -12.30 2.57
CA PHE A 239 -6.52 -12.72 3.34
C PHE A 239 -7.29 -11.52 3.91
N TYR A 240 -6.62 -10.51 4.46
CA TYR A 240 -7.30 -9.31 4.95
C TYR A 240 -7.90 -8.48 3.82
N TYR A 241 -7.27 -8.39 2.66
CA TYR A 241 -7.88 -7.76 1.48
C TYR A 241 -9.12 -8.53 1.01
N ASN A 242 -9.08 -9.86 1.06
CA ASN A 242 -10.22 -10.70 0.75
C ASN A 242 -11.38 -10.46 1.73
N LEU A 243 -11.09 -10.38 3.04
CA LEU A 243 -12.10 -10.04 4.05
C LEU A 243 -12.73 -8.66 3.79
N ILE A 244 -11.91 -7.65 3.51
CA ILE A 244 -12.38 -6.30 3.22
C ILE A 244 -13.30 -6.27 1.98
N HIS A 245 -12.94 -7.00 0.94
CA HIS A 245 -13.71 -7.06 -0.30
C HIS A 245 -15.12 -7.66 -0.08
N TYR A 246 -15.19 -8.80 0.60
CA TYR A 246 -16.47 -9.50 0.82
C TYR A 246 -17.24 -9.03 2.04
N HIS A 247 -16.58 -8.38 2.99
CA HIS A 247 -17.17 -7.88 4.24
C HIS A 247 -16.83 -6.39 4.46
N PRO A 248 -17.27 -5.48 3.54
CA PRO A 248 -16.88 -4.06 3.60
C PRO A 248 -17.33 -3.34 4.86
N HIS A 249 -18.30 -3.90 5.60
CA HIS A 249 -18.77 -3.37 6.88
C HIS A 249 -17.69 -3.30 7.97
N VAL A 250 -16.57 -4.06 7.82
CA VAL A 250 -15.45 -4.03 8.77
C VAL A 250 -14.71 -2.68 8.79
N PHE A 251 -14.94 -1.83 7.80
CA PHE A 251 -14.50 -0.44 7.88
C PHE A 251 -15.41 0.34 8.84
N GLY A 252 -14.88 0.62 10.03
CA GLY A 252 -15.59 1.35 11.08
C GLY A 252 -16.51 0.51 11.97
N ASN A 253 -16.54 -0.82 11.79
CA ASN A 253 -17.32 -1.74 12.65
C ASN A 253 -16.51 -3.00 12.95
N SER A 254 -16.85 -3.65 14.05
CA SER A 254 -16.31 -4.96 14.39
C SER A 254 -16.76 -6.01 13.38
N PHE A 255 -15.87 -6.91 12.97
CA PHE A 255 -16.19 -8.05 12.10
C PHE A 255 -17.29 -8.93 12.73
N ASN A 256 -17.17 -9.21 14.03
CA ASN A 256 -18.19 -9.94 14.77
C ASN A 256 -19.16 -8.95 15.45
N PRO A 257 -20.47 -8.96 15.14
CA PRO A 257 -21.45 -8.05 15.71
C PRO A 257 -21.53 -8.05 17.25
N LYS A 258 -21.10 -9.15 17.91
CA LYS A 258 -21.03 -9.24 19.37
C LYS A 258 -20.12 -8.19 20.00
N TYR A 259 -19.13 -7.69 19.25
CA TYR A 259 -18.16 -6.70 19.72
C TYR A 259 -18.51 -5.26 19.29
N LYS A 260 -19.66 -5.02 18.68
CA LYS A 260 -20.10 -3.70 18.18
C LYS A 260 -20.07 -2.60 19.26
N ASN A 261 -20.23 -2.97 20.53
CA ASN A 261 -20.32 -2.03 21.65
C ASN A 261 -19.00 -1.92 22.43
N ILE A 262 -17.91 -2.55 21.98
CA ILE A 262 -16.63 -2.52 22.71
C ILE A 262 -16.07 -1.10 22.78
N ASP A 263 -16.33 -0.29 21.77
CA ASP A 263 -15.88 1.10 21.68
C ASP A 263 -16.52 1.99 22.75
N LYS A 264 -17.71 1.62 23.26
CA LYS A 264 -18.39 2.35 24.37
C LYS A 264 -17.62 2.31 25.69
N HIS A 265 -16.63 1.43 25.84
CA HIS A 265 -15.77 1.42 27.01
C HIS A 265 -14.82 2.61 27.05
N TRP A 266 -14.41 3.16 25.89
CA TRP A 266 -13.59 4.35 25.79
C TRP A 266 -14.35 5.63 26.13
N GLU A 267 -15.67 5.65 25.93
CA GLU A 267 -16.55 6.76 26.34
C GLU A 267 -16.58 6.97 27.86
N LYS A 268 -16.14 5.95 28.63
CA LYS A 268 -16.07 6.03 30.11
C LYS A 268 -14.80 6.70 30.63
N ASP A 269 -13.85 7.04 29.75
CA ASP A 269 -12.66 7.86 30.08
C ASP A 269 -12.83 9.29 29.53
N PRO A 270 -13.60 10.16 30.21
CA PRO A 270 -13.98 11.47 29.69
C PRO A 270 -12.79 12.39 29.40
N ASN A 271 -11.66 12.14 30.05
CA ASN A 271 -10.42 12.89 29.86
C ASN A 271 -9.45 12.22 28.88
N ASN A 272 -9.81 11.07 28.32
CA ASN A 272 -8.94 10.24 27.48
C ASN A 272 -7.57 9.94 28.11
N THR A 273 -7.53 9.84 29.45
CA THR A 273 -6.25 9.71 30.20
C THR A 273 -5.57 8.38 29.88
N LEU A 274 -6.34 7.28 29.83
CA LEU A 274 -5.80 5.95 29.51
C LEU A 274 -5.33 5.90 28.05
N LEU A 275 -6.11 6.48 27.13
CA LEU A 275 -5.71 6.57 25.72
C LEU A 275 -4.43 7.37 25.55
N LYS A 276 -4.31 8.54 26.17
CA LYS A 276 -3.08 9.36 26.13
C LYS A 276 -1.86 8.63 26.69
N ARG A 277 -2.01 7.92 27.83
CA ARG A 277 -0.92 7.09 28.38
C ARG A 277 -0.48 6.01 27.39
N TRP A 278 -1.43 5.36 26.74
CA TRP A 278 -1.10 4.37 25.72
C TRP A 278 -0.41 5.03 24.51
N GLU A 279 -0.96 6.11 23.95
CA GLU A 279 -0.38 6.84 22.83
C GLU A 279 1.05 7.31 23.09
N THR A 280 1.34 7.74 24.33
CA THR A 280 2.66 8.24 24.72
C THR A 280 3.61 7.18 25.26
N GLY A 281 3.17 5.91 25.39
CA GLY A 281 3.97 4.84 25.96
C GLY A 281 4.25 5.02 27.45
N GLN A 282 3.21 5.37 28.22
CA GLN A 282 3.27 5.64 29.66
C GLN A 282 2.19 4.86 30.42
N THR A 283 1.85 3.66 29.94
CA THR A 283 0.83 2.83 30.57
C THR A 283 1.31 2.18 31.87
N GLY A 284 2.62 2.05 32.08
CA GLY A 284 3.23 1.31 33.17
C GLY A 284 3.47 -0.17 32.82
N PHE A 285 3.09 -0.61 31.61
CA PHE A 285 3.43 -1.94 31.09
C PHE A 285 4.65 -1.83 30.18
N PRO A 286 5.87 -2.25 30.61
CA PRO A 286 7.11 -1.96 29.91
C PRO A 286 7.12 -2.40 28.43
N PHE A 287 6.51 -3.55 28.13
CA PHE A 287 6.46 -4.11 26.78
C PHE A 287 5.57 -3.28 25.85
N VAL A 288 4.41 -2.82 26.33
CA VAL A 288 3.50 -1.93 25.61
C VAL A 288 4.16 -0.57 25.40
N ASP A 289 4.73 -0.01 26.46
CA ASP A 289 5.37 1.31 26.45
C ASP A 289 6.55 1.35 25.49
N ALA A 290 7.39 0.30 25.48
CA ALA A 290 8.50 0.19 24.53
C ALA A 290 8.01 0.20 23.07
N GLY A 291 6.92 -0.53 22.76
CA GLY A 291 6.33 -0.54 21.44
C GLY A 291 5.82 0.83 20.99
N MET A 292 5.08 1.52 21.86
CA MET A 292 4.54 2.85 21.55
C MET A 292 5.64 3.90 21.43
N ARG A 293 6.67 3.86 22.28
CA ARG A 293 7.83 4.75 22.16
C ARG A 293 8.60 4.49 20.87
N GLN A 294 8.79 3.24 20.46
CA GLN A 294 9.39 2.91 19.17
C GLN A 294 8.57 3.50 18.02
N LEU A 295 7.23 3.31 18.03
CA LEU A 295 6.35 3.86 16.99
C LEU A 295 6.45 5.39 16.91
N ASN A 296 6.43 6.06 18.07
CA ASN A 296 6.49 7.52 18.14
C ASN A 296 7.85 8.08 17.70
N SER A 297 8.95 7.41 18.04
CA SER A 297 10.30 7.84 17.70
C SER A 297 10.63 7.61 16.23
N VAL A 298 10.46 6.37 15.72
CA VAL A 298 10.98 5.98 14.41
C VAL A 298 9.89 5.67 13.36
N GLY A 299 8.62 5.86 13.70
CA GLY A 299 7.50 5.65 12.77
C GLY A 299 7.19 4.18 12.45
N TRP A 300 7.79 3.24 13.19
CA TRP A 300 7.62 1.80 12.99
C TRP A 300 7.52 1.07 14.33
N MET A 301 6.76 -0.02 14.35
CA MET A 301 6.62 -0.87 15.54
C MET A 301 6.65 -2.34 15.14
N HIS A 302 7.36 -3.16 15.92
CA HIS A 302 7.34 -4.60 15.73
C HIS A 302 5.94 -5.18 15.96
N ASN A 303 5.54 -6.16 15.13
CA ASN A 303 4.17 -6.72 15.15
C ASN A 303 3.76 -7.32 16.51
N ARG A 304 4.72 -7.83 17.30
CA ARG A 304 4.44 -8.40 18.64
C ARG A 304 4.19 -7.36 19.73
N LEU A 305 4.45 -6.09 19.43
CA LEU A 305 4.24 -4.98 20.36
C LEU A 305 2.88 -4.27 20.16
N ARG A 306 2.13 -4.67 19.10
CA ARG A 306 0.81 -4.11 18.77
C ARG A 306 -0.31 -4.72 19.59
#